data_6c3043b2fc555566ddb0f045a637219a
#
_entry.id   6c3043b2fc555566ddb0f045a637219a
#
_cell.length_a   1.000
_cell.length_b   1.000
_cell.length_c   1.000
_cell.angle_alpha   90.00
_cell.angle_beta   90.00
_cell.angle_gamma   90.00
#
_symmetry.space_group_name_H-M   'P 1'
#
loop_
_entity.id
_entity.type
_entity.pdbx_description
1 polymer ?
#
loop_
_entity_poly.entity_id
_entity_poly.type
_entity_poly.pdbx_seq_one_letter_code
_entity_poly.pdbx_strand_id
1 'polypeptide(L)'
;QLIRIFLVNFLNLPFQHFNLTGIIYYLFNIPILLLSFNKVGKRFFFKSLICISWITLAMSLIPIPSSPILEGDLLGTCIIGGIIAGYGIGSMLKMGGSGGGMDIVGMMLVKWKKDFSVGKINLLVNALLYTICFFLFNIPIVIYSFIYSSISSIAIDRVHDQTITVEA
;
A
#
# COMPACT_ATOMS: atom_id res chain seq x y z
N GLN A 1 9.27 -1.16 8.98
CA GLN A 1 10.53 -1.45 9.71
C GLN A 1 10.72 -0.58 10.94
N LEU A 2 10.47 0.74 10.91
CA LEU A 2 10.61 1.64 12.06
C LEU A 2 9.78 1.19 13.28
N ILE A 3 8.52 0.80 13.06
CA ILE A 3 7.63 0.29 14.12
C ILE A 3 8.14 -1.04 14.68
N ARG A 4 8.72 -1.90 13.83
CA ARG A 4 9.35 -3.16 14.27
C ARG A 4 10.55 -2.89 15.18
N ILE A 5 11.43 -1.96 14.80
CA ILE A 5 12.60 -1.57 15.59
C ILE A 5 12.16 -0.99 16.94
N PHE A 6 11.13 -0.14 16.93
CA PHE A 6 10.57 0.43 18.16
C PHE A 6 9.96 -0.64 19.07
N LEU A 7 9.15 -1.57 18.53
CA LEU A 7 8.51 -2.64 19.30
C LEU A 7 9.53 -3.67 19.85
N VAL A 8 10.52 -4.05 19.05
CA VAL A 8 11.55 -5.01 19.48
C VAL A 8 12.46 -4.38 20.55
N ASN A 9 12.87 -3.12 20.37
CA ASN A 9 13.77 -2.45 21.32
C ASN A 9 13.06 -1.97 22.59
N PHE A 10 11.78 -1.60 22.51
CA PHE A 10 11.05 -1.04 23.65
C PHE A 10 10.29 -2.09 24.48
N LEU A 11 9.76 -3.14 23.84
CA LEU A 11 8.96 -4.20 24.48
C LEU A 11 9.73 -5.49 24.78
N ASN A 12 11.01 -5.58 24.38
CA ASN A 12 11.88 -6.74 24.65
C ASN A 12 11.22 -8.11 24.35
N LEU A 13 10.38 -8.16 23.30
CA LEU A 13 9.63 -9.36 22.95
C LEU A 13 10.50 -10.36 22.18
N PRO A 14 10.57 -11.63 22.57
CA PRO A 14 11.47 -12.64 22.00
C PRO A 14 10.99 -13.18 20.63
N PHE A 15 10.37 -12.36 19.79
CA PHE A 15 9.83 -12.75 18.48
C PHE A 15 10.84 -12.61 17.35
N GLN A 16 12.05 -13.17 17.50
CA GLN A 16 13.09 -13.12 16.45
C GLN A 16 12.74 -13.96 15.20
N HIS A 17 11.81 -14.91 15.28
CA HIS A 17 11.48 -15.85 14.20
C HIS A 17 10.11 -15.61 13.52
N PHE A 18 9.25 -14.74 14.04
CA PHE A 18 7.99 -14.43 13.38
C PHE A 18 8.08 -13.10 12.63
N ASN A 19 7.65 -13.08 11.37
CA ASN A 19 7.50 -11.84 10.60
C ASN A 19 6.35 -11.01 11.19
N LEU A 20 6.65 -10.27 12.24
CA LEU A 20 5.71 -9.33 12.90
C LEU A 20 5.14 -8.29 11.92
N THR A 21 5.77 -8.11 10.76
CA THR A 21 5.36 -7.14 9.75
C THR A 21 3.91 -7.37 9.29
N GLY A 22 3.52 -8.62 9.04
CA GLY A 22 2.15 -8.95 8.63
C GLY A 22 1.13 -8.67 9.75
N ILE A 23 1.45 -9.03 10.99
CA ILE A 23 0.56 -8.80 12.15
C ILE A 23 0.37 -7.31 12.41
N ILE A 24 1.46 -6.54 12.38
CA ILE A 24 1.42 -5.08 12.55
C ILE A 24 0.61 -4.45 11.42
N TYR A 25 0.84 -4.87 10.18
CA TYR A 25 0.07 -4.42 9.03
C TYR A 25 -1.43 -4.68 9.22
N TYR A 26 -1.81 -5.88 9.65
CA TYR A 26 -3.21 -6.25 9.90
C TYR A 26 -3.84 -5.38 10.99
N LEU A 27 -3.16 -5.23 12.13
CA LEU A 27 -3.62 -4.43 13.27
C LEU A 27 -3.87 -2.97 12.92
N PHE A 28 -2.96 -2.36 12.16
CA PHE A 28 -3.13 -0.95 11.73
C PHE A 28 -4.23 -0.77 10.70
N ASN A 29 -4.54 -1.82 9.92
CA ASN A 29 -5.61 -1.75 8.92
C ASN A 29 -7.01 -1.95 9.52
N ILE A 30 -7.16 -2.63 10.66
CA ILE A 30 -8.46 -2.89 11.30
C ILE A 30 -9.25 -1.60 11.54
N PRO A 31 -8.73 -0.56 12.22
CA PRO A 31 -9.53 0.65 12.50
C PRO A 31 -9.97 1.36 11.22
N ILE A 32 -9.09 1.44 10.20
CA ILE A 32 -9.41 2.06 8.91
C ILE A 32 -10.46 1.23 8.17
N LEU A 33 -10.35 -0.09 8.24
CA LEU A 33 -11.29 -1.01 7.64
C LEU A 33 -12.68 -0.91 8.31
N LEU A 34 -12.75 -0.81 9.63
CA LEU A 34 -14.01 -0.60 10.36
C LEU A 34 -14.69 0.71 9.95
N LEU A 35 -13.95 1.78 9.75
CA LEU A 35 -14.49 3.04 9.23
C LEU A 35 -15.07 2.88 7.82
N SER A 36 -14.49 2.03 6.99
CA SER A 36 -14.96 1.77 5.63
C SER A 36 -16.34 1.08 5.60
N PHE A 37 -16.69 0.33 6.64
CA PHE A 37 -17.97 -0.35 6.75
C PHE A 37 -19.14 0.63 6.65
N ASN A 38 -19.06 1.77 7.33
CA ASN A 38 -20.09 2.79 7.33
C ASN A 38 -19.99 3.76 6.13
N LYS A 39 -18.79 4.04 5.63
CA LYS A 39 -18.54 5.05 4.62
C LYS A 39 -18.61 4.52 3.19
N VAL A 40 -18.04 3.35 2.94
CA VAL A 40 -17.99 2.73 1.61
C VAL A 40 -19.06 1.68 1.43
N GLY A 41 -19.23 0.77 2.38
CA GLY A 41 -20.30 -0.21 2.41
C GLY A 41 -19.84 -1.63 2.77
N LYS A 42 -20.82 -2.48 3.13
CA LYS A 42 -20.56 -3.84 3.63
C LYS A 42 -19.79 -4.73 2.63
N ARG A 43 -20.14 -4.66 1.33
CA ARG A 43 -19.48 -5.48 0.30
C ARG A 43 -17.99 -5.15 0.17
N PHE A 44 -17.66 -3.86 0.19
CA PHE A 44 -16.27 -3.40 0.17
C PHE A 44 -15.51 -3.86 1.41
N PHE A 45 -16.12 -3.74 2.59
CA PHE A 45 -15.53 -4.18 3.86
C PHE A 45 -15.12 -5.67 3.83
N PHE A 46 -16.05 -6.57 3.47
CA PHE A 46 -15.75 -8.00 3.45
C PHE A 46 -14.69 -8.38 2.41
N LYS A 47 -14.75 -7.78 1.21
CA LYS A 47 -13.74 -8.00 0.17
C LYS A 47 -12.36 -7.51 0.62
N SER A 48 -12.30 -6.32 1.23
CA SER A 48 -11.04 -5.76 1.75
C SER A 48 -10.49 -6.59 2.92
N LEU A 49 -11.35 -7.11 3.79
CA LEU A 49 -10.94 -8.00 4.86
C LEU A 49 -10.23 -9.24 4.32
N ILE A 50 -10.80 -9.87 3.28
CA ILE A 50 -10.19 -11.03 2.62
C ILE A 50 -8.85 -10.63 1.98
N CYS A 51 -8.79 -9.52 1.24
CA CYS A 51 -7.56 -9.05 0.61
C CYS A 51 -6.45 -8.79 1.64
N ILE A 52 -6.76 -8.07 2.72
CA ILE A 52 -5.81 -7.74 3.79
C ILE A 52 -5.32 -9.03 4.47
N SER A 53 -6.21 -10.00 4.71
CA SER A 53 -5.84 -11.30 5.30
C SER A 53 -4.88 -12.07 4.40
N TRP A 54 -5.13 -12.12 3.09
CA TRP A 54 -4.23 -12.74 2.12
C TRP A 54 -2.87 -12.05 2.02
N ILE A 55 -2.85 -10.73 2.00
CA ILE A 55 -1.60 -9.94 1.98
C ILE A 55 -0.80 -10.22 3.26
N THR A 56 -1.47 -10.22 4.41
CA THR A 56 -0.85 -10.53 5.70
C THR A 56 -0.23 -11.93 5.71
N LEU A 57 -0.96 -12.92 5.21
CA LEU A 57 -0.49 -14.30 5.10
C LEU A 57 0.73 -14.38 4.16
N ALA A 58 0.65 -13.78 2.99
CA ALA A 58 1.75 -13.74 2.03
C ALA A 58 3.00 -13.06 2.62
N MET A 59 2.84 -11.91 3.28
CA MET A 59 3.96 -11.21 3.95
C MET A 59 4.58 -12.03 5.08
N SER A 60 3.82 -12.91 5.72
CA SER A 60 4.31 -13.75 6.81
C SER A 60 5.03 -15.02 6.30
N LEU A 61 4.60 -15.53 5.14
CA LEU A 61 5.12 -16.79 4.56
C LEU A 61 6.29 -16.57 3.60
N ILE A 62 6.30 -15.46 2.86
CA ILE A 62 7.34 -15.21 1.85
C ILE A 62 8.58 -14.65 2.53
N PRO A 63 9.72 -15.37 2.49
CA PRO A 63 10.96 -14.86 3.03
C PRO A 63 11.48 -13.69 2.19
N ILE A 64 11.92 -12.64 2.88
CA ILE A 64 12.55 -11.49 2.20
C ILE A 64 13.96 -11.93 1.80
N PRO A 65 14.33 -11.89 0.52
CA PRO A 65 15.68 -12.23 0.09
C PRO A 65 16.70 -11.28 0.70
N SER A 66 17.85 -11.80 1.08
CA SER A 66 18.94 -11.04 1.70
C SER A 66 19.68 -10.14 0.70
N SER A 67 19.58 -10.43 -0.60
CA SER A 67 20.14 -9.61 -1.68
C SER A 67 19.04 -9.14 -2.62
N PRO A 68 19.16 -7.93 -3.21
CA PRO A 68 18.25 -7.45 -4.23
C PRO A 68 18.26 -8.37 -5.46
N ILE A 69 17.08 -8.59 -6.08
CA ILE A 69 16.95 -9.43 -7.29
C ILE A 69 17.71 -8.79 -8.48
N LEU A 70 17.69 -7.47 -8.57
CA LEU A 70 18.44 -6.68 -9.55
C LEU A 70 19.60 -6.01 -8.81
N GLU A 71 20.74 -6.66 -8.77
CA GLU A 71 21.93 -6.13 -8.13
C GLU A 71 22.43 -4.88 -8.89
N GLY A 72 22.50 -3.74 -8.19
CA GLY A 72 23.01 -2.49 -8.72
C GLY A 72 22.00 -1.62 -9.50
N ASP A 73 20.83 -2.11 -9.89
CA ASP A 73 19.80 -1.33 -10.59
C ASP A 73 18.59 -1.04 -9.70
N LEU A 74 18.75 -0.05 -8.83
CA LEU A 74 17.67 0.45 -7.97
C LEU A 74 16.54 1.07 -8.78
N LEU A 75 16.86 1.75 -9.89
CA LEU A 75 15.85 2.39 -10.73
C LEU A 75 14.96 1.36 -11.41
N GLY A 76 15.54 0.35 -12.05
CA GLY A 76 14.79 -0.76 -12.66
C GLY A 76 13.92 -1.49 -11.64
N THR A 77 14.46 -1.74 -10.43
CA THR A 77 13.71 -2.35 -9.33
C THR A 77 12.49 -1.51 -8.94
N CYS A 78 12.64 -0.18 -8.81
CA CYS A 78 11.54 0.72 -8.48
C CYS A 78 10.48 0.76 -9.58
N ILE A 79 10.87 0.77 -10.85
CA ILE A 79 9.95 0.79 -11.99
C ILE A 79 9.13 -0.51 -12.03
N ILE A 80 9.80 -1.64 -12.06
CA ILE A 80 9.15 -2.96 -12.13
C ILE A 80 8.28 -3.20 -10.91
N GLY A 81 8.81 -2.94 -9.70
CA GLY A 81 8.08 -3.06 -8.46
C GLY A 81 6.86 -2.15 -8.40
N GLY A 82 6.96 -0.91 -8.87
CA GLY A 82 5.86 0.06 -8.94
C GLY A 82 4.75 -0.41 -9.89
N ILE A 83 5.10 -0.94 -11.07
CA ILE A 83 4.12 -1.49 -12.03
C ILE A 83 3.38 -2.68 -11.44
N ILE A 84 4.10 -3.67 -10.88
CA ILE A 84 3.51 -4.90 -10.33
C ILE A 84 2.61 -4.56 -9.13
N ALA A 85 3.09 -3.74 -8.21
CA ALA A 85 2.33 -3.33 -7.05
C ALA A 85 1.08 -2.51 -7.45
N GLY A 86 1.23 -1.55 -8.36
CA GLY A 86 0.13 -0.71 -8.83
C GLY A 86 -0.93 -1.52 -9.57
N TYR A 87 -0.53 -2.48 -10.40
CA TYR A 87 -1.46 -3.40 -11.05
C TYR A 87 -2.21 -4.27 -10.04
N GLY A 88 -1.51 -4.81 -9.04
CA GLY A 88 -2.13 -5.60 -7.97
C GLY A 88 -3.17 -4.80 -7.18
N ILE A 89 -2.79 -3.60 -6.70
CA ILE A 89 -3.68 -2.71 -5.96
C ILE A 89 -4.86 -2.27 -6.83
N GLY A 90 -4.61 -1.83 -8.06
CA GLY A 90 -5.64 -1.43 -9.00
C GLY A 90 -6.65 -2.54 -9.28
N SER A 91 -6.18 -3.79 -9.43
CA SER A 91 -7.04 -4.97 -9.62
C SER A 91 -7.91 -5.26 -8.39
N MET A 92 -7.37 -5.11 -7.17
CA MET A 92 -8.17 -5.25 -5.95
C MET A 92 -9.26 -4.17 -5.86
N LEU A 93 -8.92 -2.93 -6.17
CA LEU A 93 -9.88 -1.81 -6.19
C LEU A 93 -10.96 -2.01 -7.26
N LYS A 94 -10.58 -2.48 -8.46
CA LYS A 94 -11.50 -2.82 -9.54
C LYS A 94 -12.52 -3.87 -9.12
N MET A 95 -12.11 -4.88 -8.35
CA MET A 95 -13.03 -5.89 -7.79
C MET A 95 -13.85 -5.39 -6.60
N GLY A 96 -13.70 -4.14 -6.21
CA GLY A 96 -14.40 -3.51 -5.10
C GLY A 96 -13.88 -3.95 -3.72
N GLY A 97 -12.60 -4.28 -3.63
CA GLY A 97 -11.84 -4.50 -2.39
C GLY A 97 -10.68 -3.53 -2.28
N SER A 98 -9.87 -3.66 -1.25
CA SER A 98 -8.64 -2.87 -1.04
C SER A 98 -7.60 -3.72 -0.32
N GLY A 99 -6.34 -3.42 -0.59
CA GLY A 99 -5.22 -3.98 0.17
C GLY A 99 -5.04 -3.35 1.54
N GLY A 100 -5.76 -2.31 1.89
CA GLY A 100 -5.66 -1.63 3.19
C GLY A 100 -5.02 -0.24 3.09
N GLY A 101 -4.77 0.37 4.27
CA GLY A 101 -4.07 1.64 4.39
C GLY A 101 -4.73 2.79 3.64
N MET A 102 -3.92 3.54 2.90
CA MET A 102 -4.34 4.73 2.17
C MET A 102 -5.30 4.43 1.01
N ASP A 103 -5.32 3.21 0.49
CA ASP A 103 -6.26 2.82 -0.57
C ASP A 103 -7.71 2.87 -0.07
N ILE A 104 -7.96 2.44 1.18
CA ILE A 104 -9.29 2.54 1.80
C ILE A 104 -9.69 4.01 1.96
N VAL A 105 -8.75 4.84 2.43
CA VAL A 105 -8.97 6.29 2.58
C VAL A 105 -9.24 6.92 1.20
N GLY A 106 -8.47 6.54 0.19
CA GLY A 106 -8.65 6.95 -1.20
C GLY A 106 -10.06 6.62 -1.70
N MET A 107 -10.53 5.38 -1.53
CA MET A 107 -11.89 4.97 -1.90
C MET A 107 -12.98 5.72 -1.14
N MET A 108 -12.75 6.03 0.14
CA MET A 108 -13.70 6.86 0.92
C MET A 108 -13.80 8.27 0.36
N LEU A 109 -12.68 8.88 -0.05
CA LEU A 109 -12.64 10.23 -0.61
C LEU A 109 -13.21 10.28 -2.04
N VAL A 110 -12.92 9.30 -2.88
CA VAL A 110 -13.49 9.18 -4.24
C VAL A 110 -15.01 9.05 -4.17
N LYS A 111 -15.54 8.31 -3.20
CA LYS A 111 -16.99 8.21 -3.00
C LYS A 111 -17.61 9.54 -2.58
N TRP A 112 -16.84 10.39 -1.91
CA TRP A 112 -17.31 11.72 -1.44
C TRP A 112 -17.21 12.79 -2.54
N LYS A 113 -16.15 12.74 -3.38
CA LYS A 113 -15.91 13.67 -4.48
C LYS A 113 -15.47 12.89 -5.72
N LYS A 114 -16.31 12.85 -6.75
CA LYS A 114 -16.11 12.10 -8.00
C LYS A 114 -14.88 12.54 -8.83
N ASP A 115 -14.34 13.74 -8.57
CA ASP A 115 -13.21 14.30 -9.30
C ASP A 115 -11.83 13.78 -8.81
N PHE A 116 -11.81 12.96 -7.75
CA PHE A 116 -10.59 12.39 -7.20
C PHE A 116 -10.39 10.94 -7.67
N SER A 117 -9.16 10.57 -8.01
CA SER A 117 -8.77 9.17 -8.21
C SER A 117 -7.98 8.65 -7.01
N VAL A 118 -8.04 7.33 -6.77
CA VAL A 118 -7.32 6.70 -5.67
C VAL A 118 -5.81 6.88 -5.83
N GLY A 119 -5.29 6.75 -7.06
CA GLY A 119 -3.87 6.94 -7.35
C GLY A 119 -3.42 8.38 -7.09
N LYS A 120 -4.22 9.39 -7.49
CA LYS A 120 -3.89 10.80 -7.21
C LYS A 120 -3.81 11.09 -5.71
N ILE A 121 -4.75 10.55 -4.92
CA ILE A 121 -4.75 10.70 -3.47
C ILE A 121 -3.51 10.03 -2.87
N ASN A 122 -3.21 8.82 -3.30
CA ASN A 122 -2.04 8.08 -2.85
C ASN A 122 -0.74 8.82 -3.19
N LEU A 123 -0.63 9.34 -4.41
CA LEU A 123 0.52 10.15 -4.83
C LEU A 123 0.68 11.43 -3.98
N LEU A 124 -0.42 12.15 -3.71
CA LEU A 124 -0.39 13.38 -2.93
C LEU A 124 0.08 13.13 -1.49
N VAL A 125 -0.45 12.09 -0.85
CA VAL A 125 -0.06 11.73 0.52
C VAL A 125 1.39 11.26 0.58
N ASN A 126 1.81 10.45 -0.40
CA ASN A 126 3.20 10.01 -0.49
C ASN A 126 4.15 11.19 -0.76
N ALA A 127 3.78 12.15 -1.62
CA ALA A 127 4.57 13.35 -1.85
C ALA A 127 4.77 14.17 -0.56
N LEU A 128 3.70 14.32 0.24
CA LEU A 128 3.79 14.98 1.55
C LEU A 128 4.74 14.23 2.50
N LEU A 129 4.60 12.90 2.58
CA LEU A 129 5.46 12.06 3.40
C LEU A 129 6.92 12.15 2.96
N TYR A 130 7.19 12.12 1.65
CA TYR A 130 8.55 12.21 1.12
C TYR A 130 9.17 13.60 1.32
N THR A 131 8.37 14.67 1.35
CA THR A 131 8.84 15.99 1.74
C THR A 131 9.36 15.99 3.18
N ILE A 132 8.66 15.32 4.09
CA ILE A 132 9.12 15.16 5.47
C ILE A 132 10.36 14.24 5.52
N CYS A 133 10.34 13.15 4.77
CA CYS A 133 11.46 12.20 4.70
C CYS A 133 12.73 12.82 4.10
N PHE A 134 12.61 13.83 3.25
CA PHE A 134 13.74 14.56 2.68
C PHE A 134 14.64 15.18 3.76
N PHE A 135 14.07 15.60 4.87
CA PHE A 135 14.81 16.15 6.02
C PHE A 135 15.40 15.07 6.94
N LEU A 136 14.91 13.82 6.85
CA LEU A 136 15.28 12.73 7.77
C LEU A 136 16.15 11.65 7.12
N PHE A 137 16.10 11.50 5.80
CA PHE A 137 16.76 10.42 5.06
C PHE A 137 17.67 10.94 3.95
N ASN A 138 18.51 10.04 3.42
CA ASN A 138 19.37 10.34 2.28
C ASN A 138 18.55 10.62 1.02
N ILE A 139 18.94 11.66 0.27
CA ILE A 139 18.28 12.12 -0.96
C ILE A 139 18.00 10.99 -1.97
N PRO A 140 18.93 10.05 -2.28
CA PRO A 140 18.65 8.97 -3.22
C PRO A 140 17.45 8.12 -2.82
N ILE A 141 17.29 7.80 -1.53
CA ILE A 141 16.17 6.98 -1.04
C ILE A 141 14.83 7.68 -1.31
N VAL A 142 14.77 8.98 -1.09
CA VAL A 142 13.55 9.77 -1.32
C VAL A 142 13.20 9.81 -2.81
N ILE A 143 14.20 10.01 -3.69
CA ILE A 143 14.00 10.03 -5.14
C ILE A 143 13.46 8.68 -5.64
N TYR A 144 14.09 7.56 -5.28
CA TYR A 144 13.64 6.23 -5.69
C TYR A 144 12.25 5.89 -5.14
N SER A 145 11.95 6.29 -3.91
CA SER A 145 10.63 6.09 -3.32
C SER A 145 9.56 6.91 -4.04
N PHE A 146 9.88 8.14 -4.46
CA PHE A 146 8.98 8.98 -5.25
C PHE A 146 8.72 8.40 -6.64
N ILE A 147 9.75 7.89 -7.32
CA ILE A 147 9.62 7.22 -8.62
C ILE A 147 8.71 5.99 -8.49
N TYR A 148 8.97 5.11 -7.53
CA TYR A 148 8.14 3.94 -7.25
C TYR A 148 6.68 4.30 -7.01
N SER A 149 6.44 5.28 -6.15
CA SER A 149 5.09 5.73 -5.79
C SER A 149 4.35 6.36 -6.97
N SER A 150 5.04 7.15 -7.80
CA SER A 150 4.46 7.75 -8.99
C SER A 150 4.02 6.70 -10.01
N ILE A 151 4.89 5.73 -10.30
CA ILE A 151 4.61 4.64 -11.24
C ILE A 151 3.45 3.78 -10.71
N SER A 152 3.49 3.41 -9.42
CA SER A 152 2.42 2.64 -8.79
C SER A 152 1.08 3.36 -8.85
N SER A 153 1.06 4.67 -8.57
CA SER A 153 -0.17 5.48 -8.61
C SER A 153 -0.76 5.57 -10.02
N ILE A 154 0.08 5.75 -11.05
CA ILE A 154 -0.35 5.74 -12.44
C ILE A 154 -0.93 4.37 -12.82
N ALA A 155 -0.27 3.29 -12.42
CA ALA A 155 -0.74 1.93 -12.69
C ALA A 155 -2.08 1.64 -12.00
N ILE A 156 -2.26 2.08 -10.74
CA ILE A 156 -3.52 1.96 -10.00
C ILE A 156 -4.65 2.63 -10.79
N ASP A 157 -4.46 3.89 -11.19
CA ASP A 157 -5.49 4.65 -11.89
C ASP A 157 -5.83 4.01 -13.23
N ARG A 158 -4.83 3.59 -14.02
CA ARG A 158 -5.06 2.93 -15.31
C ARG A 158 -5.89 1.66 -15.18
N VAL A 159 -5.63 0.84 -14.17
CA VAL A 159 -6.35 -0.41 -13.95
C VAL A 159 -7.75 -0.15 -13.39
N HIS A 160 -7.90 0.85 -12.53
CA HIS A 160 -9.18 1.21 -11.92
C HIS A 160 -10.13 1.89 -12.92
N ASP A 161 -9.64 2.85 -13.72
CA ASP A 161 -10.45 3.62 -14.68
C ASP A 161 -11.02 2.78 -15.84
N GLN A 162 -10.35 1.69 -16.22
CA GLN A 162 -10.84 0.78 -17.27
C GLN A 162 -12.20 0.14 -16.93
N THR A 163 -12.66 0.23 -15.69
CA THR A 163 -13.95 -0.37 -15.28
C THR A 163 -15.13 0.57 -15.52
N ILE A 164 -14.90 1.87 -15.51
CA ILE A 164 -15.98 2.86 -15.68
C ILE A 164 -16.43 2.96 -17.14
N THR A 165 -15.55 2.63 -18.07
CA THR A 165 -15.83 2.67 -19.53
C THR A 165 -16.58 1.45 -20.07
N VAL A 166 -16.68 0.36 -19.32
CA VAL A 166 -17.32 -0.89 -19.77
C VAL A 166 -18.79 -0.99 -19.31
N GLU A 167 -19.20 -0.17 -18.34
CA GLU A 167 -20.59 -0.18 -17.82
C GLU A 167 -21.46 0.98 -18.38
N ALA A 168 -20.99 1.70 -19.39
CA ALA A 168 -21.73 2.73 -20.13
C ALA A 168 -22.10 2.19 -21.51
#